data_448e2383cda3921419f87f53032080d4
#
_entry.id   448e2383cda3921419f87f53032080d4
#
_cell.length_a   1.000
_cell.length_b   1.000
_cell.length_c   1.000
_cell.angle_alpha   90.00
_cell.angle_beta   90.00
_cell.angle_gamma   90.00
#
_symmetry.space_group_name_H-M   'P 1'
#
loop_
_entity.id
_entity.type
_entity.pdbx_description
1 polymer ?
#
loop_
_entity_poly.entity_id
_entity_poly.type
_entity_poly.pdbx_seq_one_letter_code
_entity_poly.pdbx_strand_id
1 'polypeptide(L)'
;MQAFGRIKRIVTAGADAIMVYFDGENLDEANDACHQLLSAIDIRQGESLISKGLKANEEDASNSWHWLREAIPSYDSLLIIFDMALIDSHGVYRALRSIVTESTSAHLNVTKPSGEGKVIEIPVWYGAPNASDLSIVSKKTALSIEEVIELHTSVTYKVYAVGFSPGFAYMGDIPEALKCARLGTPRKRVPKGAVAIADRQTAVYPSESPGGWNLLGLTAFDMLLHKAEHSESRLKAGDIVKFVSITEQEYKAGLQVEL
;
A
#
# COMPACT_ATOMS: atom_id res chain seq x y z
N MET A 1 -19.23 -8.27 10.52
CA MET A 1 -19.14 -9.43 11.43
C MET A 1 -18.13 -10.51 10.97
N GLN A 2 -17.26 -10.25 10.00
CA GLN A 2 -16.40 -11.30 9.40
C GLN A 2 -14.91 -10.97 9.31
N ALA A 3 -14.45 -9.76 9.63
CA ALA A 3 -13.07 -9.36 9.41
C ALA A 3 -12.05 -10.17 10.22
N PHE A 4 -12.33 -10.42 11.46
CA PHE A 4 -11.41 -11.14 12.34
C PHE A 4 -11.45 -12.67 12.17
N GLY A 5 -12.53 -13.23 11.57
CA GLY A 5 -12.59 -14.63 11.16
C GLY A 5 -11.71 -14.97 9.95
N ARG A 6 -11.07 -13.96 9.31
CA ARG A 6 -10.23 -14.13 8.14
C ARG A 6 -8.73 -14.19 8.44
N ILE A 7 -8.31 -14.25 9.70
CA ILE A 7 -6.90 -14.53 10.03
C ILE A 7 -6.60 -15.98 9.66
N LYS A 8 -5.76 -16.17 8.66
CA LYS A 8 -5.33 -17.46 8.15
C LYS A 8 -4.25 -18.09 9.00
N ARG A 9 -3.26 -17.28 9.37
CA ARG A 9 -2.14 -17.70 10.22
C ARG A 9 -1.44 -16.50 10.82
N ILE A 10 -0.75 -16.74 11.94
CA ILE A 10 0.17 -15.79 12.54
C ILE A 10 1.51 -16.51 12.71
N VAL A 11 2.61 -15.88 12.31
CA VAL A 11 3.96 -16.43 12.42
C VAL A 11 4.92 -15.40 12.95
N THR A 12 5.98 -15.85 13.62
CA THR A 12 7.09 -14.97 14.02
C THR A 12 7.87 -14.52 12.77
N ALA A 13 8.24 -13.25 12.73
CA ALA A 13 8.97 -12.62 11.63
C ALA A 13 10.25 -11.94 12.18
N GLY A 14 11.07 -12.71 12.88
CA GLY A 14 12.22 -12.22 13.63
C GLY A 14 11.99 -12.31 15.14
N ALA A 15 12.86 -11.66 15.92
CA ALA A 15 12.78 -11.66 17.38
C ALA A 15 11.71 -10.70 17.91
N ASP A 16 11.50 -9.59 17.22
CA ASP A 16 10.71 -8.43 17.62
C ASP A 16 9.51 -8.16 16.69
N ALA A 17 9.14 -9.12 15.86
CA ALA A 17 8.03 -8.96 14.93
C ALA A 17 7.22 -10.25 14.76
N ILE A 18 5.93 -10.06 14.43
CA ILE A 18 5.04 -11.12 13.97
C ILE A 18 4.36 -10.69 12.67
N MET A 19 4.05 -11.67 11.84
CA MET A 19 3.30 -11.49 10.60
C MET A 19 1.94 -12.15 10.72
N VAL A 20 0.88 -11.38 10.54
CA VAL A 20 -0.51 -11.85 10.47
C VAL A 20 -0.91 -11.95 9.01
N TYR A 21 -1.32 -13.13 8.56
CA TYR A 21 -1.83 -13.37 7.21
C TYR A 21 -3.34 -13.49 7.22
N PHE A 22 -3.97 -12.92 6.21
CA PHE A 22 -5.41 -12.92 6.04
C PHE A 22 -5.83 -13.81 4.88
N ASP A 23 -7.05 -14.30 4.93
CA ASP A 23 -7.71 -15.07 3.87
C ASP A 23 -8.90 -14.28 3.32
N GLY A 24 -9.27 -14.55 2.07
CA GLY A 24 -10.39 -13.94 1.38
C GLY A 24 -10.69 -14.69 0.09
N GLU A 25 -11.87 -14.47 -0.49
CA GLU A 25 -12.20 -15.01 -1.81
C GLU A 25 -11.34 -14.39 -2.91
N ASN A 26 -10.85 -13.18 -2.65
CA ASN A 26 -9.95 -12.43 -3.50
C ASN A 26 -8.98 -11.58 -2.65
N LEU A 27 -8.05 -10.91 -3.32
CA LEU A 27 -7.04 -10.08 -2.66
C LEU A 27 -7.65 -8.87 -1.94
N ASP A 28 -8.69 -8.25 -2.50
CA ASP A 28 -9.34 -7.09 -1.88
C ASP A 28 -9.93 -7.43 -0.52
N GLU A 29 -10.59 -8.58 -0.41
CA GLU A 29 -11.16 -9.01 0.85
C GLU A 29 -10.12 -9.34 1.92
N ALA A 30 -9.01 -9.96 1.53
CA ALA A 30 -7.89 -10.22 2.43
C ALA A 30 -7.25 -8.90 2.87
N ASN A 31 -7.06 -7.96 1.95
CA ASN A 31 -6.53 -6.63 2.23
C ASN A 31 -7.47 -5.81 3.12
N ASP A 32 -8.78 -5.85 2.88
CA ASP A 32 -9.77 -5.18 3.73
C ASP A 32 -9.74 -5.74 5.17
N ALA A 33 -9.59 -7.05 5.34
CA ALA A 33 -9.43 -7.67 6.66
C ALA A 33 -8.13 -7.21 7.35
N CYS A 34 -7.03 -7.06 6.59
CA CYS A 34 -5.78 -6.49 7.09
C CYS A 34 -5.98 -5.07 7.62
N HIS A 35 -6.63 -4.19 6.82
CA HIS A 35 -6.89 -2.80 7.21
C HIS A 35 -7.87 -2.68 8.38
N GLN A 36 -8.84 -3.58 8.50
CA GLN A 36 -9.74 -3.61 9.65
C GLN A 36 -9.00 -3.95 10.95
N LEU A 37 -8.07 -4.92 10.91
CA LEU A 37 -7.23 -5.19 12.08
C LEU A 37 -6.33 -4.00 12.41
N LEU A 38 -5.69 -3.39 11.40
CA LEU A 38 -4.87 -2.19 11.59
C LEU A 38 -5.66 -1.07 12.26
N SER A 39 -6.86 -0.76 11.76
CA SER A 39 -7.73 0.27 12.34
C SER A 39 -8.11 -0.03 13.79
N ALA A 40 -8.37 -1.30 14.14
CA ALA A 40 -8.66 -1.70 15.50
C ALA A 40 -7.43 -1.55 16.43
N ILE A 41 -6.24 -1.81 15.92
CA ILE A 41 -4.96 -1.59 16.62
C ILE A 41 -4.77 -0.08 16.87
N ASP A 42 -4.98 0.77 15.86
CA ASP A 42 -4.83 2.23 15.97
C ASP A 42 -5.77 2.82 17.03
N ILE A 43 -7.02 2.35 17.07
CA ILE A 43 -7.98 2.76 18.11
C ILE A 43 -7.46 2.40 19.52
N ARG A 44 -6.95 1.18 19.70
CA ARG A 44 -6.41 0.73 20.99
C ARG A 44 -5.17 1.50 21.39
N GLN A 45 -4.29 1.79 20.45
CA GLN A 45 -3.11 2.62 20.68
C GLN A 45 -3.51 4.05 21.08
N GLY A 46 -4.52 4.62 20.42
CA GLY A 46 -5.08 5.93 20.76
C GLY A 46 -5.70 5.95 22.17
N GLU A 47 -6.49 4.93 22.54
CA GLU A 47 -7.07 4.79 23.89
C GLU A 47 -5.97 4.67 24.96
N SER A 48 -4.89 3.92 24.67
CA SER A 48 -3.74 3.77 25.55
C SER A 48 -2.99 5.10 25.79
N LEU A 49 -2.89 5.97 24.78
CA LEU A 49 -2.28 7.29 24.90
C LEU A 49 -3.13 8.26 25.75
N ILE A 50 -4.45 8.17 25.64
CA ILE A 50 -5.39 8.98 26.43
C ILE A 50 -5.36 8.57 27.90
N SER A 51 -5.30 7.30 28.20
CA SER A 51 -5.27 6.77 29.58
C SER A 51 -3.98 7.14 30.35
N LYS A 52 -2.89 7.52 29.66
CA LYS A 52 -1.66 8.01 30.28
C LYS A 52 -1.84 9.27 31.13
N GLY A 53 -2.92 10.05 30.94
CA GLY A 53 -3.26 11.20 31.76
C GLY A 53 -3.82 10.83 33.16
N LEU A 54 -4.23 9.58 33.35
CA LEU A 54 -4.72 9.03 34.59
C LEU A 54 -3.66 8.06 35.12
N LYS A 55 -3.24 8.21 36.40
CA LYS A 55 -2.21 7.35 37.03
C LYS A 55 -2.58 5.87 36.82
N ALA A 56 -1.86 5.19 35.95
CA ALA A 56 -2.02 3.77 35.66
C ALA A 56 -1.56 2.94 36.90
N ASN A 57 -2.42 2.06 37.38
CA ASN A 57 -2.04 1.00 38.32
C ASN A 57 -1.32 -0.09 37.52
N GLU A 58 -0.42 -0.86 38.16
CA GLU A 58 0.41 -1.89 37.51
C GLU A 58 -0.38 -3.00 36.78
N GLU A 59 -1.66 -3.18 37.10
CA GLU A 59 -2.56 -4.14 36.42
C GLU A 59 -3.00 -3.67 35.03
N ASP A 60 -2.97 -2.35 34.75
CA ASP A 60 -3.33 -1.81 33.42
C ASP A 60 -2.20 -1.91 32.38
N ALA A 61 -0.99 -2.24 32.79
CA ALA A 61 0.16 -2.35 31.88
C ALA A 61 -0.01 -3.43 30.81
N SER A 62 -0.78 -4.49 31.08
CA SER A 62 -1.06 -5.55 30.11
C SER A 62 -2.05 -5.15 29.01
N ASN A 63 -2.83 -4.08 29.24
CA ASN A 63 -3.83 -3.55 28.30
C ASN A 63 -3.32 -2.33 27.52
N SER A 64 -2.12 -1.82 27.82
CA SER A 64 -1.55 -0.67 27.15
C SER A 64 -0.75 -1.12 25.92
N TRP A 65 -1.03 -0.55 24.75
CA TRP A 65 -0.35 -0.86 23.49
C TRP A 65 1.01 -0.12 23.31
N HIS A 66 1.68 0.21 24.42
CA HIS A 66 3.00 0.89 24.41
C HIS A 66 4.12 0.04 23.84
N TRP A 67 3.95 -1.26 23.84
CA TRP A 67 4.87 -2.22 23.25
C TRP A 67 4.83 -2.19 21.71
N LEU A 68 3.76 -1.69 21.09
CA LEU A 68 3.65 -1.59 19.63
C LEU A 68 4.57 -0.48 19.13
N ARG A 69 5.53 -0.83 18.30
CA ARG A 69 6.41 0.10 17.60
C ARG A 69 5.83 0.51 16.26
N GLU A 70 5.41 -0.45 15.48
CA GLU A 70 4.88 -0.21 14.14
C GLU A 70 3.95 -1.34 13.69
N ALA A 71 2.94 -1.01 12.87
CA ALA A 71 2.08 -1.96 12.18
C ALA A 71 2.05 -1.60 10.69
N ILE A 72 2.57 -2.50 9.84
CA ILE A 72 2.78 -2.24 8.41
C ILE A 72 1.86 -3.15 7.62
N PRO A 73 0.81 -2.61 6.98
CA PRO A 73 -0.07 -3.37 6.10
C PRO A 73 0.61 -3.67 4.76
N SER A 74 0.26 -4.83 4.21
CA SER A 74 0.63 -5.23 2.86
C SER A 74 -0.57 -5.93 2.21
N TYR A 75 -0.39 -6.59 1.09
CA TYR A 75 -1.45 -7.23 0.30
C TYR A 75 -2.49 -8.00 1.13
N ASP A 76 -2.08 -9.11 1.71
CA ASP A 76 -2.89 -10.03 2.52
C ASP A 76 -2.29 -10.23 3.92
N SER A 77 -1.46 -9.30 4.38
CA SER A 77 -0.70 -9.48 5.61
C SER A 77 -0.45 -8.15 6.35
N LEU A 78 -0.28 -8.26 7.68
CA LEU A 78 0.09 -7.17 8.56
C LEU A 78 1.34 -7.57 9.34
N LEU A 79 2.42 -6.81 9.19
CA LEU A 79 3.61 -6.93 10.02
C LEU A 79 3.42 -6.09 11.28
N ILE A 80 3.61 -6.69 12.44
CA ILE A 80 3.54 -6.01 13.74
C ILE A 80 4.90 -6.09 14.38
N ILE A 81 5.52 -4.92 14.60
CA ILE A 81 6.81 -4.77 15.26
C ILE A 81 6.57 -4.32 16.69
N PHE A 82 7.21 -4.99 17.65
CA PHE A 82 6.99 -4.75 19.07
C PHE A 82 8.29 -4.57 19.86
N ASP A 83 8.18 -3.92 21.02
CA ASP A 83 9.30 -3.76 21.94
C ASP A 83 9.45 -4.99 22.83
N MET A 84 10.50 -5.78 22.59
CA MET A 84 10.80 -7.00 23.36
C MET A 84 11.09 -6.75 24.85
N ALA A 85 11.42 -5.52 25.23
CA ALA A 85 11.62 -5.18 26.64
C ALA A 85 10.28 -5.03 27.39
N LEU A 86 9.17 -4.84 26.65
CA LEU A 86 7.83 -4.61 27.20
C LEU A 86 6.90 -5.81 27.04
N ILE A 87 7.10 -6.62 25.98
CA ILE A 87 6.21 -7.74 25.67
C ILE A 87 6.98 -8.82 24.89
N ASP A 88 6.59 -10.07 25.07
CA ASP A 88 7.03 -11.18 24.23
C ASP A 88 6.00 -11.50 23.12
N SER A 89 6.36 -12.35 22.18
CA SER A 89 5.49 -12.79 21.10
C SER A 89 4.18 -13.40 21.61
N HIS A 90 4.20 -14.09 22.74
CA HIS A 90 3.00 -14.68 23.39
C HIS A 90 2.05 -13.59 23.91
N GLY A 91 2.60 -12.52 24.47
CA GLY A 91 1.84 -11.34 24.90
C GLY A 91 1.17 -10.64 23.72
N VAL A 92 1.91 -10.46 22.63
CA VAL A 92 1.36 -9.89 21.37
C VAL A 92 0.22 -10.77 20.84
N TYR A 93 0.38 -12.09 20.82
CA TYR A 93 -0.71 -13.02 20.45
C TYR A 93 -1.97 -12.84 21.30
N ARG A 94 -1.80 -12.69 22.63
CA ARG A 94 -2.95 -12.47 23.54
C ARG A 94 -3.62 -11.14 23.28
N ALA A 95 -2.86 -10.06 23.06
CA ALA A 95 -3.37 -8.74 22.74
C ALA A 95 -4.18 -8.73 21.43
N LEU A 96 -3.67 -9.38 20.38
CA LEU A 96 -4.41 -9.52 19.11
C LEU A 96 -5.68 -10.35 19.30
N ARG A 97 -5.61 -11.42 20.07
CA ARG A 97 -6.78 -12.27 20.34
C ARG A 97 -7.87 -11.52 21.10
N SER A 98 -7.54 -10.61 22.03
CA SER A 98 -8.54 -9.79 22.73
C SER A 98 -9.30 -8.90 21.76
N ILE A 99 -8.61 -8.23 20.82
CA ILE A 99 -9.26 -7.45 19.75
C ILE A 99 -10.27 -8.31 18.99
N VAL A 100 -9.84 -9.51 18.55
CA VAL A 100 -10.68 -10.44 17.79
C VAL A 100 -11.93 -10.82 18.59
N THR A 101 -11.76 -11.15 19.88
CA THR A 101 -12.85 -11.60 20.75
C THR A 101 -13.84 -10.47 21.07
N GLU A 102 -13.34 -9.29 21.40
CA GLU A 102 -14.16 -8.12 21.74
C GLU A 102 -14.92 -7.58 20.52
N SER A 103 -14.31 -7.60 19.34
CA SER A 103 -14.96 -7.20 18.10
C SER A 103 -16.09 -8.15 17.68
N THR A 104 -16.04 -9.39 18.15
CA THR A 104 -17.14 -10.36 17.97
C THR A 104 -18.30 -10.10 18.93
N SER A 105 -18.03 -9.52 20.10
CA SER A 105 -19.02 -9.29 21.17
C SER A 105 -19.64 -7.89 21.13
N ALA A 106 -18.88 -6.89 20.69
CA ALA A 106 -19.37 -5.54 20.46
C ALA A 106 -19.56 -5.35 18.96
N HIS A 107 -20.72 -4.79 18.54
CA HIS A 107 -20.85 -4.17 17.23
C HIS A 107 -19.94 -2.93 17.18
N LEU A 108 -18.63 -3.13 17.19
CA LEU A 108 -17.72 -2.08 16.79
C LEU A 108 -18.11 -1.80 15.33
N ASN A 109 -18.76 -0.67 15.13
CA ASN A 109 -18.80 -0.02 13.83
C ASN A 109 -17.35 0.33 13.48
N VAL A 110 -16.55 -0.69 13.14
CA VAL A 110 -15.34 -0.48 12.38
C VAL A 110 -15.87 0.10 11.07
N THR A 111 -15.85 1.41 11.01
CA THR A 111 -16.12 2.12 9.76
C THR A 111 -15.30 1.37 8.72
N LYS A 112 -15.96 0.89 7.65
CA LYS A 112 -15.25 0.49 6.44
C LYS A 112 -14.12 1.49 6.28
N PRO A 113 -12.86 1.04 6.02
CA PRO A 113 -11.85 1.98 5.62
C PRO A 113 -12.55 2.87 4.62
N SER A 114 -12.62 4.16 4.94
CA SER A 114 -13.48 5.12 4.24
C SER A 114 -13.02 5.21 2.79
N GLY A 115 -13.37 4.18 2.03
CA GLY A 115 -13.19 4.05 0.59
C GLY A 115 -14.18 4.89 -0.22
N GLU A 116 -14.84 5.86 0.42
CA GLU A 116 -15.27 7.09 -0.22
C GLU A 116 -14.12 8.12 -0.21
N GLY A 117 -12.89 7.61 -0.19
CA GLY A 117 -11.67 8.38 -0.34
C GLY A 117 -11.66 9.03 -1.73
N LYS A 118 -11.36 10.31 -1.74
CA LYS A 118 -11.10 11.08 -2.96
C LYS A 118 -10.18 10.25 -3.87
N VAL A 119 -10.66 9.90 -5.06
CA VAL A 119 -9.82 9.25 -6.07
C VAL A 119 -8.66 10.18 -6.40
N ILE A 120 -7.44 9.70 -6.24
CA ILE A 120 -6.24 10.47 -6.53
C ILE A 120 -5.90 10.26 -8.00
N GLU A 121 -6.03 11.32 -8.79
CA GLU A 121 -5.68 11.27 -10.21
C GLU A 121 -4.18 11.48 -10.39
N ILE A 122 -3.55 10.58 -11.16
CA ILE A 122 -2.14 10.67 -11.54
C ILE A 122 -2.07 10.90 -13.07
N PRO A 123 -1.69 12.10 -13.51
CA PRO A 123 -1.54 12.41 -14.93
C PRO A 123 -0.29 11.72 -15.49
N VAL A 124 -0.41 11.07 -16.65
CA VAL A 124 0.67 10.28 -17.27
C VAL A 124 0.83 10.64 -18.74
N TRP A 125 2.02 11.02 -19.14
CA TRP A 125 2.42 11.09 -20.53
C TRP A 125 2.87 9.72 -21.00
N TYR A 126 1.95 8.98 -21.65
CA TYR A 126 2.24 7.64 -22.20
C TYR A 126 3.14 7.75 -23.43
N GLY A 127 4.02 6.75 -23.60
CA GLY A 127 4.95 6.75 -24.74
C GLY A 127 6.12 7.73 -24.61
N ALA A 128 6.37 8.29 -23.42
CA ALA A 128 7.46 9.20 -23.17
C ALA A 128 8.82 8.59 -23.60
N PRO A 129 9.67 9.31 -24.35
CA PRO A 129 11.00 8.84 -24.74
C PRO A 129 11.81 8.40 -23.51
N ASN A 130 12.53 7.30 -23.61
CA ASN A 130 13.34 6.70 -22.53
C ASN A 130 12.56 6.15 -21.33
N ALA A 131 11.23 6.20 -21.34
CA ALA A 131 10.37 5.67 -20.28
C ALA A 131 9.14 4.95 -20.85
N SER A 132 9.28 4.25 -21.99
CA SER A 132 8.18 3.53 -22.60
C SER A 132 8.60 2.19 -23.19
N ASP A 133 7.90 1.15 -22.76
CA ASP A 133 7.93 -0.20 -23.29
C ASP A 133 6.61 -0.56 -23.98
N LEU A 134 5.80 0.42 -24.34
CA LEU A 134 4.47 0.18 -24.90
C LEU A 134 4.49 -0.80 -26.08
N SER A 135 5.49 -0.71 -26.98
CA SER A 135 5.66 -1.68 -28.07
C SER A 135 5.98 -3.09 -27.59
N ILE A 136 6.64 -3.25 -26.45
CA ILE A 136 6.94 -4.54 -25.84
C ILE A 136 5.68 -5.10 -25.17
N VAL A 137 4.96 -4.25 -24.41
CA VAL A 137 3.69 -4.60 -23.78
C VAL A 137 2.67 -5.01 -24.82
N SER A 138 2.48 -4.20 -25.89
CA SER A 138 1.62 -4.51 -27.03
C SER A 138 1.89 -5.90 -27.60
N LYS A 139 3.15 -6.26 -27.83
CA LYS A 139 3.52 -7.60 -28.32
C LYS A 139 3.23 -8.72 -27.31
N LYS A 140 3.45 -8.45 -26.01
CA LYS A 140 3.21 -9.45 -24.95
C LYS A 140 1.72 -9.72 -24.73
N THR A 141 0.89 -8.70 -24.88
CA THR A 141 -0.54 -8.74 -24.59
C THR A 141 -1.40 -8.97 -25.83
N ALA A 142 -0.82 -8.85 -27.05
CA ALA A 142 -1.51 -8.84 -28.33
C ALA A 142 -2.54 -7.69 -28.49
N LEU A 143 -2.35 -6.59 -27.74
CA LEU A 143 -3.15 -5.38 -27.81
C LEU A 143 -2.42 -4.30 -28.62
N SER A 144 -3.15 -3.36 -29.25
CA SER A 144 -2.55 -2.15 -29.77
C SER A 144 -2.04 -1.24 -28.65
N ILE A 145 -1.17 -0.28 -28.95
CA ILE A 145 -0.67 0.68 -27.95
C ILE A 145 -1.83 1.50 -27.36
N GLU A 146 -2.77 1.90 -28.20
CA GLU A 146 -3.98 2.63 -27.82
C GLU A 146 -4.84 1.85 -26.84
N GLU A 147 -5.06 0.54 -27.10
CA GLU A 147 -5.80 -0.35 -26.21
C GLU A 147 -5.07 -0.55 -24.87
N VAL A 148 -3.74 -0.64 -24.86
CA VAL A 148 -2.95 -0.70 -23.63
C VAL A 148 -3.18 0.54 -22.77
N ILE A 149 -3.12 1.73 -23.36
CA ILE A 149 -3.34 3.00 -22.67
C ILE A 149 -4.78 3.11 -22.19
N GLU A 150 -5.76 2.81 -23.04
CA GLU A 150 -7.17 2.84 -22.70
C GLU A 150 -7.49 1.92 -21.53
N LEU A 151 -7.06 0.68 -21.57
CA LEU A 151 -7.26 -0.28 -20.48
C LEU A 151 -6.58 0.17 -19.18
N HIS A 152 -5.35 0.69 -19.24
CA HIS A 152 -4.65 1.17 -18.05
C HIS A 152 -5.33 2.39 -17.41
N THR A 153 -5.97 3.24 -18.18
CA THR A 153 -6.68 4.44 -17.71
C THR A 153 -8.16 4.21 -17.40
N SER A 154 -8.75 3.07 -17.81
CA SER A 154 -10.19 2.81 -17.69
C SER A 154 -10.64 2.48 -16.28
N VAL A 155 -9.75 1.95 -15.44
CA VAL A 155 -10.06 1.45 -14.08
C VAL A 155 -9.41 2.32 -13.00
N THR A 156 -9.85 2.14 -11.77
CA THR A 156 -9.18 2.66 -10.59
C THR A 156 -8.36 1.54 -9.94
N TYR A 157 -7.29 1.92 -9.26
CA TYR A 157 -6.34 1.02 -8.63
C TYR A 157 -6.30 1.26 -7.13
N LYS A 158 -6.37 0.19 -6.33
CA LYS A 158 -6.13 0.25 -4.90
C LYS A 158 -4.64 0.17 -4.60
N VAL A 159 -4.15 1.01 -3.70
CA VAL A 159 -2.80 0.87 -3.15
C VAL A 159 -2.81 -0.23 -2.10
N TYR A 160 -2.13 -1.34 -2.37
CA TYR A 160 -2.06 -2.48 -1.45
C TYR A 160 -0.91 -2.37 -0.45
N ALA A 161 0.18 -1.75 -0.86
CA ALA A 161 1.36 -1.60 -0.02
C ALA A 161 2.19 -0.39 -0.47
N VAL A 162 2.90 0.22 0.47
CA VAL A 162 3.94 1.23 0.19
C VAL A 162 5.27 0.70 0.74
N GLY A 163 6.31 0.63 -0.11
CA GLY A 163 7.59 0.05 0.30
C GLY A 163 8.54 -0.14 -0.88
N PHE A 164 9.62 -0.88 -0.72
CA PHE A 164 10.75 -0.97 -1.64
C PHE A 164 11.63 0.30 -1.60
N SER A 165 11.05 1.46 -1.80
CA SER A 165 11.69 2.77 -1.58
C SER A 165 10.63 3.75 -1.06
N PRO A 166 11.01 4.85 -0.38
CA PRO A 166 10.06 5.85 0.08
C PRO A 166 9.17 6.34 -1.07
N GLY A 167 7.85 6.27 -0.86
CA GLY A 167 6.85 6.69 -1.84
C GLY A 167 6.53 5.68 -2.96
N PHE A 168 7.18 4.51 -3.02
CA PHE A 168 6.82 3.50 -4.01
C PHE A 168 5.55 2.78 -3.58
N ALA A 169 4.45 3.04 -4.27
CA ALA A 169 3.14 2.45 -4.01
C ALA A 169 2.85 1.31 -5.01
N TYR A 170 2.64 0.11 -4.47
CA TYR A 170 2.19 -1.04 -5.23
C TYR A 170 0.69 -0.98 -5.38
N MET A 171 0.19 -0.89 -6.61
CA MET A 171 -1.22 -0.77 -6.94
C MET A 171 -1.68 -1.94 -7.81
N GLY A 172 -2.91 -2.33 -7.69
CA GLY A 172 -3.52 -3.40 -8.50
C GLY A 172 -5.03 -3.49 -8.26
N ASP A 173 -5.74 -4.43 -8.86
CA ASP A 173 -5.26 -5.29 -9.96
C ASP A 173 -5.36 -4.57 -11.30
N ILE A 174 -4.35 -4.73 -12.17
CA ILE A 174 -4.50 -4.27 -13.54
C ILE A 174 -5.49 -5.17 -14.30
N PRO A 175 -6.18 -4.65 -15.35
CA PRO A 175 -7.02 -5.49 -16.21
C PRO A 175 -6.30 -6.75 -16.69
N GLU A 176 -6.98 -7.89 -16.69
CA GLU A 176 -6.42 -9.20 -17.03
C GLU A 176 -5.69 -9.17 -18.38
N ALA A 177 -6.24 -8.45 -19.36
CA ALA A 177 -5.65 -8.33 -20.69
C ALA A 177 -4.30 -7.59 -20.71
N LEU A 178 -3.98 -6.79 -19.68
CA LEU A 178 -2.70 -6.09 -19.54
C LEU A 178 -1.63 -6.88 -18.81
N LYS A 179 -1.96 -8.03 -18.24
CA LYS A 179 -0.99 -8.84 -17.48
C LYS A 179 0.19 -9.21 -18.34
N CYS A 180 1.37 -8.81 -17.90
CA CYS A 180 2.61 -9.19 -18.56
C CYS A 180 3.75 -9.34 -17.55
N ALA A 181 4.57 -10.36 -17.77
CA ALA A 181 5.72 -10.62 -16.93
C ALA A 181 6.73 -9.46 -16.95
N ARG A 182 7.49 -9.34 -15.88
CA ARG A 182 8.65 -8.44 -15.78
C ARG A 182 9.63 -8.67 -16.94
N LEU A 183 10.53 -7.73 -17.13
CA LEU A 183 11.66 -7.90 -18.02
C LEU A 183 12.58 -9.01 -17.50
N GLY A 184 13.11 -9.85 -18.37
CA GLY A 184 14.06 -10.90 -17.99
C GLY A 184 15.36 -10.35 -17.39
N THR A 185 15.76 -9.14 -17.81
CA THR A 185 16.91 -8.42 -17.23
C THR A 185 16.44 -7.04 -16.78
N PRO A 186 16.53 -6.72 -15.48
CA PRO A 186 16.18 -5.40 -14.97
C PRO A 186 17.06 -4.30 -15.57
N ARG A 187 16.49 -3.12 -15.77
CA ARG A 187 17.25 -1.92 -16.12
C ARG A 187 18.09 -1.48 -14.94
N LYS A 188 19.28 -0.96 -15.22
CA LYS A 188 20.14 -0.33 -14.21
C LYS A 188 19.55 0.99 -13.70
N ARG A 189 18.78 1.68 -14.55
CA ARG A 189 18.20 3.01 -14.27
C ARG A 189 16.81 3.10 -14.88
N VAL A 190 15.83 3.29 -14.02
CA VAL A 190 14.45 3.66 -14.35
C VAL A 190 14.29 5.10 -13.86
N PRO A 191 13.80 6.04 -14.68
CA PRO A 191 13.72 7.45 -14.26
C PRO A 191 12.66 7.66 -13.17
N LYS A 192 12.82 8.72 -12.35
CA LYS A 192 11.79 9.23 -11.45
C LYS A 192 10.52 9.53 -12.26
N GLY A 193 9.36 9.23 -11.71
CA GLY A 193 8.06 9.44 -12.35
C GLY A 193 7.69 8.36 -13.39
N ALA A 194 8.52 7.34 -13.60
CA ALA A 194 8.17 6.27 -14.53
C ALA A 194 6.95 5.49 -14.02
N VAL A 195 5.89 5.46 -14.82
CA VAL A 195 4.70 4.63 -14.61
C VAL A 195 4.92 3.28 -15.27
N ALA A 196 4.69 2.20 -14.53
CA ALA A 196 5.07 0.86 -14.99
C ALA A 196 4.08 -0.22 -14.56
N ILE A 197 4.05 -1.31 -15.31
CA ILE A 197 3.29 -2.51 -14.97
C ILE A 197 4.19 -3.75 -14.91
N ALA A 198 3.80 -4.68 -14.03
CA ALA A 198 4.42 -6.01 -13.94
C ALA A 198 3.43 -7.00 -13.32
N ASP A 199 3.31 -8.16 -13.91
CA ASP A 199 2.38 -9.21 -13.51
C ASP A 199 0.94 -8.67 -13.39
N ARG A 200 0.40 -8.48 -12.20
CA ARG A 200 -0.94 -7.93 -11.93
C ARG A 200 -0.90 -6.49 -11.38
N GLN A 201 0.25 -5.84 -11.37
CA GLN A 201 0.49 -4.63 -10.62
C GLN A 201 0.84 -3.46 -11.51
N THR A 202 0.53 -2.26 -11.03
CA THR A 202 1.03 -0.99 -11.55
C THR A 202 1.67 -0.17 -10.42
N ALA A 203 2.62 0.68 -10.76
CA ALA A 203 3.30 1.56 -9.81
C ALA A 203 3.91 2.77 -10.51
N VAL A 204 4.28 3.77 -9.70
CA VAL A 204 5.10 4.90 -10.11
C VAL A 204 6.42 4.85 -9.37
N TYR A 205 7.53 4.99 -10.07
CA TYR A 205 8.87 5.07 -9.48
C TYR A 205 9.09 6.46 -8.85
N PRO A 206 9.21 6.57 -7.51
CA PRO A 206 9.33 7.86 -6.83
C PRO A 206 10.70 8.52 -7.02
N SER A 207 11.70 7.73 -7.37
CA SER A 207 13.06 8.18 -7.60
C SER A 207 13.73 7.30 -8.66
N GLU A 208 14.85 7.76 -9.23
CA GLU A 208 15.65 6.94 -10.13
C GLU A 208 16.17 5.71 -9.38
N SER A 209 15.90 4.52 -9.92
CA SER A 209 16.30 3.23 -9.31
C SER A 209 16.42 2.13 -10.34
N PRO A 210 17.11 1.01 -10.05
CA PRO A 210 17.01 -0.18 -10.87
C PRO A 210 15.60 -0.75 -10.89
N GLY A 211 15.17 -1.34 -12.03
CA GLY A 211 13.84 -1.95 -12.11
C GLY A 211 13.61 -2.80 -13.36
N GLY A 212 12.78 -3.84 -13.20
CA GLY A 212 12.44 -4.78 -14.28
C GLY A 212 10.98 -4.70 -14.74
N TRP A 213 10.23 -3.68 -14.32
CA TRP A 213 8.85 -3.49 -14.77
C TRP A 213 8.80 -2.91 -16.17
N ASN A 214 7.68 -3.15 -16.87
CA ASN A 214 7.48 -2.60 -18.22
C ASN A 214 6.97 -1.18 -18.10
N LEU A 215 7.73 -0.22 -18.62
CA LEU A 215 7.41 1.21 -18.52
C LEU A 215 6.33 1.59 -19.53
N LEU A 216 5.34 2.38 -19.10
CA LEU A 216 4.26 2.87 -19.94
C LEU A 216 4.42 4.35 -20.28
N GLY A 217 5.02 5.14 -19.40
CA GLY A 217 5.15 6.59 -19.57
C GLY A 217 5.77 7.26 -18.35
N LEU A 218 5.62 8.58 -18.30
CA LEU A 218 6.10 9.43 -17.21
C LEU A 218 4.98 10.25 -16.60
N THR A 219 5.07 10.49 -15.29
CA THR A 219 4.27 11.48 -14.58
C THR A 219 5.16 12.52 -13.93
N ALA A 220 4.67 13.77 -13.88
CA ALA A 220 5.24 14.83 -13.06
C ALA A 220 4.74 14.78 -11.61
N PHE A 221 3.72 13.97 -11.31
CA PHE A 221 3.19 13.82 -9.95
C PHE A 221 4.27 13.27 -9.01
N ASP A 222 4.66 14.10 -8.04
CA ASP A 222 5.65 13.65 -7.06
C ASP A 222 5.01 12.66 -6.08
N MET A 223 5.59 11.48 -5.96
CA MET A 223 5.13 10.43 -5.05
C MET A 223 5.49 10.74 -3.59
N LEU A 224 6.25 11.80 -3.34
CA LEU A 224 6.68 12.24 -2.03
C LEU A 224 6.14 13.64 -1.72
N LEU A 225 5.75 13.85 -0.47
CA LEU A 225 5.51 15.14 0.13
C LEU A 225 6.79 15.57 0.84
N HIS A 226 7.46 16.58 0.29
CA HIS A 226 8.69 17.12 0.88
C HIS A 226 8.33 18.10 2.01
N LYS A 227 8.72 17.76 3.24
CA LYS A 227 8.61 18.60 4.42
C LYS A 227 10.01 19.08 4.83
N ALA A 228 10.08 20.11 5.66
CA ALA A 228 11.36 20.74 6.04
C ALA A 228 12.39 19.74 6.61
N GLU A 229 11.95 18.73 7.34
CA GLU A 229 12.84 17.78 8.04
C GLU A 229 12.83 16.37 7.43
N HIS A 230 11.81 16.00 6.66
CA HIS A 230 11.66 14.64 6.10
C HIS A 230 10.72 14.64 4.89
N SER A 231 10.73 13.53 4.17
CA SER A 231 9.78 13.29 3.09
C SER A 231 8.82 12.16 3.50
N GLU A 232 7.54 12.35 3.21
CA GLU A 232 6.50 11.35 3.44
C GLU A 232 5.94 10.83 2.12
N SER A 233 5.46 9.59 2.11
CA SER A 233 4.72 9.07 0.96
C SER A 233 3.43 9.87 0.75
N ARG A 234 3.18 10.29 -0.49
CA ARG A 234 1.93 10.97 -0.86
C ARG A 234 0.75 10.01 -0.90
N LEU A 235 1.01 8.75 -1.20
CA LEU A 235 0.02 7.67 -1.19
C LEU A 235 0.20 6.78 0.03
N LYS A 236 -0.93 6.22 0.49
CA LYS A 236 -1.00 5.28 1.61
C LYS A 236 -1.67 3.99 1.15
N ALA A 237 -1.41 2.90 1.84
CA ALA A 237 -2.16 1.67 1.63
C ALA A 237 -3.65 1.91 1.89
N GLY A 238 -4.51 1.43 0.99
CA GLY A 238 -5.94 1.68 0.97
C GLY A 238 -6.38 2.87 0.10
N ASP A 239 -5.49 3.77 -0.33
CA ASP A 239 -5.84 4.84 -1.26
C ASP A 239 -6.29 4.29 -2.62
N ILE A 240 -7.16 5.05 -3.30
CA ILE A 240 -7.64 4.74 -4.64
C ILE A 240 -7.04 5.73 -5.65
N VAL A 241 -6.42 5.18 -6.67
CA VAL A 241 -5.70 5.94 -7.71
C VAL A 241 -6.36 5.71 -9.06
N LYS A 242 -6.38 6.74 -9.90
CA LYS A 242 -6.74 6.68 -11.32
C LYS A 242 -5.66 7.33 -12.17
N PHE A 243 -5.17 6.62 -13.16
CA PHE A 243 -4.27 7.22 -14.14
C PHE A 243 -5.06 7.95 -15.23
N VAL A 244 -4.57 9.13 -15.62
CA VAL A 244 -5.18 9.98 -16.65
C VAL A 244 -4.14 10.26 -17.71
N SER A 245 -4.46 9.98 -18.98
CA SER A 245 -3.56 10.27 -20.09
C SER A 245 -3.48 11.78 -20.36
N ILE A 246 -2.26 12.29 -20.45
CA ILE A 246 -1.96 13.69 -20.77
C ILE A 246 -0.97 13.80 -21.93
N THR A 247 -0.89 14.97 -22.52
CA THR A 247 0.07 15.32 -23.57
C THR A 247 1.46 15.61 -23.00
N GLU A 248 2.48 15.61 -23.86
CA GLU A 248 3.84 16.04 -23.50
C GLU A 248 3.87 17.48 -22.95
N GLN A 249 3.04 18.36 -23.53
CA GLN A 249 2.99 19.77 -23.11
C GLN A 249 2.45 19.91 -21.68
N GLU A 250 1.40 19.17 -21.33
CA GLU A 250 0.82 19.13 -19.98
C GLU A 250 1.80 18.52 -18.97
N TYR A 251 2.52 17.45 -19.36
CA TYR A 251 3.57 16.88 -18.52
C TYR A 251 4.67 17.90 -18.19
N LYS A 252 5.17 18.63 -19.23
CA LYS A 252 6.19 19.67 -19.04
C LYS A 252 5.70 20.82 -18.16
N ALA A 253 4.42 21.20 -18.30
CA ALA A 253 3.81 22.22 -17.45
C ALA A 253 3.70 21.75 -15.99
N GLY A 254 3.37 20.47 -15.75
CA GLY A 254 3.33 19.86 -14.42
C GLY A 254 4.67 19.91 -13.68
N LEU A 255 5.78 19.70 -14.38
CA LEU A 255 7.13 19.81 -13.79
C LEU A 255 7.48 21.22 -13.28
N GLN A 256 6.84 22.27 -13.83
CA GLN A 256 7.09 23.66 -13.41
C GLN A 256 6.29 24.08 -12.17
N VAL A 257 5.24 23.35 -11.84
CA VAL A 257 4.38 23.64 -10.67
C VAL A 257 4.93 23.01 -9.40
N GLU A 258 5.73 21.98 -9.52
CA GLU A 258 6.35 21.26 -8.37
C GLU A 258 7.73 21.85 -7.96
N LEU A 259 8.23 22.90 -8.63
CA LEU A 259 9.41 23.66 -8.25
C LEU A 259 9.03 24.90 -7.42
#